data_e3da24d695124be75baaf41b53a30bd2
#
_entry.id   e3da24d695124be75baaf41b53a30bd2
#
_cell.length_a   1.000
_cell.length_b   1.000
_cell.length_c   1.000
_cell.angle_alpha   90.00
_cell.angle_beta   90.00
_cell.angle_gamma   90.00
#
_symmetry.space_group_name_H-M   'P 1'
#
loop_
_entity.id
_entity.type
_entity.pdbx_description
1 polymer ?
#
loop_
_entity_poly.entity_id
_entity_poly.type
_entity_poly.pdbx_seq_one_letter_code
_entity_poly.pdbx_strand_id
1 'polypeptide(L)'
;MDDRFSFSDEVASAFQTLWTRRMRILRVSGLVAAVAAFVSLLVPNVFEARATFLATQQDGGGLASALANAGANIPAGLLSLPSTPVDVFKEVLESRTVGLGVVDELDLVRQYGIEEEDPEKARILALFALKNQIKVAQKRSGLVAVQVEVPTGWVPIVRGDQSAKAARLAADIGNEAVRQLNRVLQERRASSARNSREYLEAELEKNRVQMELAADSLVAFQKRHATLSIEEQAKVTVQMLGTLQGQIVAKEIELDVVGQTRTPSSYEYQRVRTELEALKDRYAELLRGEPAQKIDAARLDETGFEPITSLPDIAMELLRRTREAELQHTVYTLLTTQYYQARLEEARDTPTVEILDEAIVPLGKSSPQRKLIVVLSFLGGAVLASAWELLRHRPATAR
;
A
#
# COMPACT_ATOMS: atom_id res chain seq x y z
N MET A 1 -8.87 -68.83 1.26
CA MET A 1 -7.57 -68.60 1.93
C MET A 1 -6.43 -68.63 0.88
N ASP A 2 -6.76 -68.47 -0.44
CA ASP A 2 -5.82 -68.65 -1.57
C ASP A 2 -5.40 -67.35 -2.30
N ASP A 3 -5.98 -66.18 -1.92
CA ASP A 3 -5.66 -64.92 -2.63
C ASP A 3 -4.29 -64.30 -2.24
N ARG A 4 -3.67 -64.72 -1.15
CA ARG A 4 -2.39 -64.16 -0.71
C ARG A 4 -1.17 -64.76 -1.45
N PHE A 5 -1.33 -65.94 -2.00
CA PHE A 5 -0.24 -66.62 -2.74
C PHE A 5 -0.11 -66.12 -4.19
N SER A 6 -1.20 -65.70 -4.82
CA SER A 6 -1.19 -65.24 -6.22
C SER A 6 -0.51 -63.89 -6.36
N PHE A 7 -0.64 -62.98 -5.39
CA PHE A 7 -0.06 -61.62 -5.45
C PHE A 7 1.48 -61.64 -5.30
N SER A 8 2.02 -62.55 -4.46
CA SER A 8 3.48 -62.69 -4.29
C SER A 8 4.17 -63.27 -5.54
N ASP A 9 3.49 -64.19 -6.24
CA ASP A 9 4.02 -64.81 -7.45
C ASP A 9 3.96 -63.88 -8.66
N GLU A 10 2.91 -63.03 -8.78
CA GLU A 10 2.82 -61.97 -9.78
C GLU A 10 3.90 -60.89 -9.58
N VAL A 11 4.12 -60.46 -8.35
CA VAL A 11 5.18 -59.49 -8.03
C VAL A 11 6.58 -60.07 -8.29
N ALA A 12 6.81 -61.35 -7.94
CA ALA A 12 8.07 -62.04 -8.20
C ALA A 12 8.35 -62.18 -9.69
N SER A 13 7.36 -62.59 -10.51
CA SER A 13 7.46 -62.70 -11.97
C SER A 13 7.68 -61.34 -12.65
N ALA A 14 7.02 -60.28 -12.18
CA ALA A 14 7.24 -58.93 -12.66
C ALA A 14 8.68 -58.46 -12.36
N PHE A 15 9.17 -58.72 -11.14
CA PHE A 15 10.52 -58.36 -10.75
C PHE A 15 11.57 -59.13 -11.59
N GLN A 16 11.36 -60.44 -11.81
CA GLN A 16 12.26 -61.25 -12.62
C GLN A 16 12.28 -60.78 -14.08
N THR A 17 11.15 -60.38 -14.64
CA THR A 17 11.04 -59.81 -15.99
C THR A 17 11.78 -58.47 -16.11
N LEU A 18 11.63 -57.60 -15.11
CA LEU A 18 12.34 -56.32 -15.06
C LEU A 18 13.86 -56.51 -14.91
N TRP A 19 14.28 -57.49 -14.08
CA TRP A 19 15.70 -57.78 -13.86
C TRP A 19 16.40 -58.35 -15.09
N THR A 20 15.76 -59.25 -15.81
CA THR A 20 16.32 -59.85 -17.06
C THR A 20 16.42 -58.81 -18.18
N ARG A 21 15.51 -57.79 -18.19
CA ARG A 21 15.47 -56.77 -19.24
C ARG A 21 16.03 -55.43 -18.81
N ARG A 22 16.68 -55.33 -17.68
CA ARG A 22 17.26 -54.10 -17.12
C ARG A 22 18.07 -53.28 -18.11
N MET A 23 18.81 -53.96 -19.01
CA MET A 23 19.64 -53.29 -20.02
C MET A 23 18.82 -52.61 -21.12
N ARG A 24 17.61 -53.10 -21.43
CA ARG A 24 16.69 -52.43 -22.37
C ARG A 24 16.04 -51.21 -21.68
N ILE A 25 15.58 -51.38 -20.46
CA ILE A 25 15.00 -50.29 -19.65
C ILE A 25 16.02 -49.16 -19.52
N LEU A 26 17.27 -49.48 -19.18
CA LEU A 26 18.36 -48.50 -19.07
C LEU A 26 18.68 -47.81 -20.40
N ARG A 27 18.64 -48.53 -21.54
CA ARG A 27 18.87 -47.90 -22.86
C ARG A 27 17.75 -46.97 -23.23
N VAL A 28 16.49 -47.35 -23.02
CA VAL A 28 15.31 -46.49 -23.33
C VAL A 28 15.30 -45.29 -22.41
N SER A 29 15.46 -45.48 -21.08
CA SER A 29 15.50 -44.36 -20.14
C SER A 29 16.71 -43.43 -20.39
N GLY A 30 17.84 -43.98 -20.77
CA GLY A 30 19.04 -43.22 -21.14
C GLY A 30 18.81 -42.39 -22.42
N LEU A 31 18.12 -42.95 -23.42
CA LEU A 31 17.76 -42.21 -24.63
C LEU A 31 16.77 -41.08 -24.36
N VAL A 32 15.73 -41.32 -23.53
CA VAL A 32 14.79 -40.29 -23.10
C VAL A 32 15.51 -39.18 -22.35
N ALA A 33 16.41 -39.53 -21.44
CA ALA A 33 17.22 -38.57 -20.70
C ALA A 33 18.16 -37.76 -21.63
N ALA A 34 18.76 -38.40 -22.64
CA ALA A 34 19.63 -37.75 -23.61
C ALA A 34 18.84 -36.77 -24.48
N VAL A 35 17.64 -37.13 -24.94
CA VAL A 35 16.75 -36.24 -25.68
C VAL A 35 16.32 -35.05 -24.80
N ALA A 36 15.92 -35.33 -23.53
CA ALA A 36 15.56 -34.28 -22.58
C ALA A 36 16.73 -33.34 -22.28
N ALA A 37 17.95 -33.87 -22.15
CA ALA A 37 19.17 -33.09 -21.98
C ALA A 37 19.41 -32.19 -23.21
N PHE A 38 19.27 -32.71 -24.41
CA PHE A 38 19.45 -31.97 -25.66
C PHE A 38 18.40 -30.84 -25.76
N VAL A 39 17.13 -31.13 -25.54
CA VAL A 39 16.05 -30.12 -25.54
C VAL A 39 16.30 -29.05 -24.46
N SER A 40 16.72 -29.46 -23.24
CA SER A 40 17.04 -28.54 -22.16
C SER A 40 18.23 -27.60 -22.48
N LEU A 41 19.10 -27.97 -23.40
CA LEU A 41 20.21 -27.12 -23.86
C LEU A 41 19.74 -25.99 -24.80
N LEU A 42 18.63 -26.20 -25.50
CA LEU A 42 18.03 -25.21 -26.39
C LEU A 42 17.19 -24.16 -25.64
N VAL A 43 16.71 -24.49 -24.45
CA VAL A 43 15.88 -23.59 -23.62
C VAL A 43 16.74 -22.43 -23.09
N PRO A 44 16.25 -21.16 -23.16
CA PRO A 44 16.95 -20.00 -22.65
C PRO A 44 17.23 -20.10 -21.16
N ASN A 45 18.39 -19.60 -20.75
CA ASN A 45 18.70 -19.44 -19.32
C ASN A 45 17.98 -18.21 -18.78
N VAL A 46 17.47 -18.28 -17.57
CA VAL A 46 16.87 -17.15 -16.87
C VAL A 46 17.77 -16.78 -15.71
N PHE A 47 18.07 -15.49 -15.62
CA PHE A 47 18.82 -14.92 -14.49
C PHE A 47 17.84 -14.14 -13.63
N GLU A 48 17.87 -14.40 -12.31
CA GLU A 48 17.04 -13.76 -11.32
C GLU A 48 17.89 -12.84 -10.45
N ALA A 49 17.54 -11.58 -10.41
CA ALA A 49 18.05 -10.61 -9.45
C ALA A 49 16.93 -10.20 -8.49
N ARG A 50 17.28 -9.82 -7.27
CA ARG A 50 16.33 -9.46 -6.23
C ARG A 50 16.79 -8.21 -5.50
N ALA A 51 15.92 -7.20 -5.46
CA ALA A 51 16.05 -6.05 -4.57
C ALA A 51 15.04 -6.16 -3.44
N THR A 52 15.40 -5.75 -2.23
CA THR A 52 14.49 -5.71 -1.08
C THR A 52 14.46 -4.32 -0.48
N PHE A 53 13.27 -3.87 -0.12
CA PHE A 53 13.08 -2.59 0.53
C PHE A 53 12.02 -2.66 1.63
N LEU A 54 12.14 -1.74 2.58
CA LEU A 54 11.16 -1.52 3.63
C LEU A 54 10.32 -0.30 3.26
N ALA A 55 9.01 -0.46 3.34
CA ALA A 55 8.11 0.67 3.29
C ALA A 55 8.25 1.46 4.59
N THR A 56 8.78 2.68 4.51
CA THR A 56 8.84 3.54 5.69
C THR A 56 7.41 3.89 6.09
N GLN A 57 6.95 3.29 7.19
CA GLN A 57 5.67 3.69 7.79
C GLN A 57 5.82 5.11 8.30
N GLN A 58 5.11 6.02 7.68
CA GLN A 58 4.98 7.35 8.21
C GLN A 58 3.89 7.31 9.27
N ASP A 59 4.30 7.54 10.51
CA ASP A 59 3.36 7.74 11.60
C ASP A 59 2.43 8.90 11.22
N GLY A 60 1.20 8.55 10.80
CA GLY A 60 0.11 9.50 10.53
C GLY A 60 -0.38 10.22 11.80
N GLY A 61 0.51 10.34 12.82
CA GLY A 61 0.19 10.84 14.14
C GLY A 61 0.09 12.36 14.30
N GLY A 62 0.39 13.15 13.25
CA GLY A 62 0.45 14.61 13.40
C GLY A 62 -0.87 15.25 13.87
N LEU A 63 -1.97 14.94 13.22
CA LEU A 63 -3.29 15.50 13.58
C LEU A 63 -3.84 14.86 14.86
N ALA A 64 -3.71 13.55 14.97
CA ALA A 64 -4.19 12.79 16.12
C ALA A 64 -3.44 13.15 17.41
N SER A 65 -2.12 13.35 17.36
CA SER A 65 -1.33 13.79 18.52
C SER A 65 -1.57 15.26 18.85
N ALA A 66 -1.77 16.14 17.87
CA ALA A 66 -2.12 17.53 18.10
C ALA A 66 -3.50 17.66 18.78
N LEU A 67 -4.49 16.89 18.35
CA LEU A 67 -5.82 16.88 18.96
C LEU A 67 -5.84 16.19 20.33
N ALA A 68 -5.04 15.16 20.56
CA ALA A 68 -4.88 14.55 21.89
C ALA A 68 -4.23 15.53 22.88
N ASN A 69 -3.23 16.31 22.45
CA ASN A 69 -2.59 17.33 23.25
C ASN A 69 -3.52 18.56 23.50
N ALA A 70 -4.48 18.80 22.62
CA ALA A 70 -5.51 19.83 22.82
C ALA A 70 -6.62 19.39 23.79
N GLY A 71 -6.50 18.25 24.46
CA GLY A 71 -7.48 17.75 25.44
C GLY A 71 -8.75 17.17 24.81
N ALA A 72 -8.78 16.97 23.50
CA ALA A 72 -9.90 16.33 22.83
C ALA A 72 -9.87 14.82 23.13
N ASN A 73 -10.90 14.31 23.81
CA ASN A 73 -11.11 12.88 24.03
C ASN A 73 -11.52 12.22 22.68
N ILE A 74 -10.53 11.87 21.87
CA ILE A 74 -10.77 11.25 20.57
C ILE A 74 -10.86 9.74 20.78
N PRO A 75 -11.94 9.09 20.32
CA PRO A 75 -12.03 7.64 20.34
C PRO A 75 -10.83 7.01 19.59
N ALA A 76 -10.21 5.99 20.16
CA ALA A 76 -9.02 5.33 19.62
C ALA A 76 -9.19 4.83 18.17
N GLY A 77 -10.41 4.61 17.71
CA GLY A 77 -10.74 4.27 16.33
C GLY A 77 -10.52 5.38 15.30
N LEU A 78 -10.49 6.65 15.74
CA LEU A 78 -10.21 7.82 14.89
C LEU A 78 -8.70 8.05 14.67
N LEU A 79 -7.87 7.42 15.49
CA LEU A 79 -6.41 7.53 15.43
C LEU A 79 -5.76 6.52 14.48
N SER A 80 -6.51 5.52 14.04
CA SER A 80 -6.04 4.52 13.08
C SER A 80 -6.30 5.00 11.65
N LEU A 81 -5.43 5.88 11.14
CA LEU A 81 -5.25 5.99 9.69
C LEU A 81 -4.77 4.62 9.19
N PRO A 82 -5.35 4.08 8.11
CA PRO A 82 -4.87 2.82 7.56
C PRO A 82 -3.38 2.99 7.26
N SER A 83 -2.54 2.20 7.93
CA SER A 83 -1.16 1.99 7.50
C SER A 83 -1.21 1.72 6.02
N THR A 84 -0.41 2.44 5.23
CA THR A 84 -0.35 2.28 3.76
C THR A 84 -0.19 0.79 3.49
N PRO A 85 -1.17 0.10 2.95
CA PRO A 85 -1.04 -1.33 2.73
C PRO A 85 0.15 -1.54 1.80
N VAL A 86 0.97 -2.52 2.07
CA VAL A 86 2.11 -2.90 1.19
C VAL A 86 1.63 -3.18 -0.23
N ASP A 87 0.36 -3.51 -0.40
CA ASP A 87 -0.34 -3.64 -1.68
C ASP A 87 -0.25 -2.38 -2.55
N VAL A 88 -0.25 -1.18 -1.94
CA VAL A 88 -0.08 0.09 -2.69
C VAL A 88 1.30 0.17 -3.34
N PHE A 89 2.35 -0.26 -2.65
CA PHE A 89 3.70 -0.27 -3.24
C PHE A 89 3.80 -1.23 -4.41
N LYS A 90 3.14 -2.39 -4.30
CA LYS A 90 3.04 -3.35 -5.39
C LYS A 90 2.30 -2.75 -6.59
N GLU A 91 1.14 -2.14 -6.35
CA GLU A 91 0.33 -1.51 -7.39
C GLU A 91 1.08 -0.35 -8.09
N VAL A 92 1.81 0.46 -7.33
CA VAL A 92 2.64 1.54 -7.89
C VAL A 92 3.81 0.99 -8.70
N LEU A 93 4.48 -0.08 -8.23
CA LEU A 93 5.55 -0.77 -8.97
C LEU A 93 5.05 -1.36 -10.29
N GLU A 94 3.85 -1.93 -10.29
CA GLU A 94 3.21 -2.49 -11.49
C GLU A 94 2.57 -1.40 -12.39
N SER A 95 2.61 -0.14 -11.96
CA SER A 95 2.03 0.98 -12.70
C SER A 95 2.76 1.24 -14.01
N ARG A 96 2.04 1.82 -14.98
CA ARG A 96 2.60 2.25 -16.25
C ARG A 96 3.71 3.29 -16.07
N THR A 97 3.55 4.20 -15.12
CA THR A 97 4.50 5.31 -14.89
C THR A 97 5.87 4.80 -14.46
N VAL A 98 5.94 3.91 -13.45
CA VAL A 98 7.19 3.30 -13.00
C VAL A 98 7.78 2.44 -14.11
N GLY A 99 6.96 1.62 -14.78
CA GLY A 99 7.43 0.76 -15.85
C GLY A 99 8.02 1.54 -17.03
N LEU A 100 7.38 2.62 -17.47
CA LEU A 100 7.94 3.49 -18.52
C LEU A 100 9.20 4.21 -18.07
N GLY A 101 9.27 4.64 -16.80
CA GLY A 101 10.51 5.23 -16.25
C GLY A 101 11.69 4.27 -16.33
N VAL A 102 11.48 2.99 -16.02
CA VAL A 102 12.54 1.95 -16.16
C VAL A 102 12.88 1.71 -17.62
N VAL A 103 11.89 1.66 -18.51
CA VAL A 103 12.11 1.48 -19.96
C VAL A 103 12.97 2.59 -20.53
N ASP A 104 12.68 3.82 -20.17
CA ASP A 104 13.38 5.00 -20.69
C ASP A 104 14.79 5.14 -20.11
N GLU A 105 14.96 4.96 -18.80
CA GLU A 105 16.27 5.13 -18.13
C GLU A 105 17.30 4.08 -18.57
N LEU A 106 16.85 2.84 -18.77
CA LEU A 106 17.71 1.73 -19.19
C LEU A 106 17.72 1.51 -20.71
N ASP A 107 17.04 2.34 -21.49
CA ASP A 107 16.89 2.17 -22.95
C ASP A 107 16.49 0.72 -23.33
N LEU A 108 15.45 0.20 -22.66
CA LEU A 108 15.05 -1.21 -22.82
C LEU A 108 14.53 -1.52 -24.23
N VAL A 109 14.04 -0.54 -24.96
CA VAL A 109 13.67 -0.71 -26.38
C VAL A 109 14.84 -1.23 -27.18
N ARG A 110 16.01 -0.62 -27.02
CA ARG A 110 17.24 -1.03 -27.70
C ARG A 110 17.81 -2.33 -27.14
N GLN A 111 17.73 -2.52 -25.81
CA GLN A 111 18.27 -3.74 -25.17
C GLN A 111 17.47 -4.99 -25.53
N TYR A 112 16.16 -4.86 -25.71
CA TYR A 112 15.28 -5.96 -26.15
C TYR A 112 15.30 -6.14 -27.68
N GLY A 113 15.95 -5.24 -28.42
CA GLY A 113 16.01 -5.30 -29.89
C GLY A 113 14.66 -5.13 -30.55
N ILE A 114 13.81 -4.24 -30.00
CA ILE A 114 12.49 -3.97 -30.55
C ILE A 114 12.65 -3.05 -31.77
N GLU A 115 12.42 -3.60 -32.96
CA GLU A 115 12.44 -2.91 -34.24
C GLU A 115 11.02 -2.46 -34.60
N GLU A 116 10.56 -1.36 -34.04
CA GLU A 116 9.26 -0.74 -34.36
C GLU A 116 9.52 0.70 -34.82
N GLU A 117 8.88 1.11 -35.93
CA GLU A 117 9.06 2.46 -36.49
C GLU A 117 8.45 3.57 -35.60
N ASP A 118 7.35 3.23 -34.91
CA ASP A 118 6.67 4.14 -34.00
C ASP A 118 7.31 4.06 -32.58
N PRO A 119 7.99 5.13 -32.10
CA PRO A 119 8.66 5.11 -30.81
C PRO A 119 7.72 4.88 -29.61
N GLU A 120 6.47 5.35 -29.69
CA GLU A 120 5.47 5.11 -28.63
C GLU A 120 5.07 3.64 -28.57
N LYS A 121 4.88 2.99 -29.70
CA LYS A 121 4.59 1.54 -29.75
C LYS A 121 5.79 0.72 -29.27
N ALA A 122 7.02 1.10 -29.66
CA ALA A 122 8.24 0.45 -29.19
C ALA A 122 8.35 0.50 -27.66
N ARG A 123 8.07 1.65 -27.04
CA ARG A 123 8.04 1.82 -25.58
C ARG A 123 6.97 0.96 -24.90
N ILE A 124 5.77 0.88 -25.50
CA ILE A 124 4.69 0.05 -24.95
C ILE A 124 5.05 -1.44 -25.04
N LEU A 125 5.64 -1.90 -26.13
CA LEU A 125 6.10 -3.28 -26.29
C LEU A 125 7.20 -3.61 -25.26
N ALA A 126 8.16 -2.69 -25.05
CA ALA A 126 9.18 -2.85 -24.02
C ALA A 126 8.57 -2.92 -22.61
N LEU A 127 7.55 -2.11 -22.32
CA LEU A 127 6.81 -2.15 -21.07
C LEU A 127 6.11 -3.51 -20.84
N PHE A 128 5.48 -4.07 -21.87
CA PHE A 128 4.86 -5.39 -21.76
C PHE A 128 5.89 -6.50 -21.50
N ALA A 129 7.04 -6.44 -22.17
CA ALA A 129 8.14 -7.36 -21.92
C ALA A 129 8.66 -7.24 -20.48
N LEU A 130 8.85 -6.02 -20.00
CA LEU A 130 9.28 -5.72 -18.63
C LEU A 130 8.30 -6.24 -17.57
N LYS A 131 6.99 -6.03 -17.77
CA LYS A 131 5.96 -6.51 -16.83
C LYS A 131 5.99 -8.03 -16.63
N ASN A 132 6.31 -8.78 -17.66
CA ASN A 132 6.46 -10.23 -17.57
C ASN A 132 7.73 -10.68 -16.83
N GLN A 133 8.71 -9.78 -16.70
CA GLN A 133 9.99 -10.06 -16.05
C GLN A 133 10.02 -9.66 -14.58
N ILE A 134 9.17 -8.70 -14.16
CA ILE A 134 9.12 -8.22 -12.78
C ILE A 134 8.05 -8.97 -12.00
N LYS A 135 8.44 -9.51 -10.84
CA LYS A 135 7.55 -10.11 -9.85
C LYS A 135 7.73 -9.43 -8.51
N VAL A 136 6.65 -8.97 -7.93
CA VAL A 136 6.67 -8.34 -6.62
C VAL A 136 6.16 -9.32 -5.58
N ALA A 137 7.00 -9.65 -4.60
CA ALA A 137 6.68 -10.57 -3.53
C ALA A 137 6.72 -9.84 -2.18
N GLN A 138 5.67 -9.98 -1.41
CA GLN A 138 5.60 -9.49 -0.05
C GLN A 138 6.04 -10.58 0.92
N LYS A 139 6.94 -10.24 1.85
CA LYS A 139 7.28 -11.10 2.99
C LYS A 139 6.41 -10.73 4.19
N ARG A 140 6.13 -11.70 5.06
CA ARG A 140 5.33 -11.50 6.30
C ARG A 140 5.92 -10.45 7.25
N SER A 141 7.18 -10.10 7.08
CA SER A 141 7.89 -9.07 7.85
C SER A 141 7.62 -7.62 7.40
N GLY A 142 6.70 -7.39 6.44
CA GLY A 142 6.47 -6.06 5.87
C GLY A 142 7.49 -5.64 4.81
N LEU A 143 8.50 -6.48 4.55
CA LEU A 143 9.47 -6.27 3.48
C LEU A 143 8.85 -6.57 2.12
N VAL A 144 9.14 -5.70 1.15
CA VAL A 144 8.79 -5.91 -0.25
C VAL A 144 10.03 -6.34 -1.02
N ALA A 145 9.93 -7.41 -1.76
CA ALA A 145 10.98 -7.92 -2.63
C ALA A 145 10.56 -7.79 -4.10
N VAL A 146 11.37 -7.09 -4.87
CA VAL A 146 11.27 -7.02 -6.33
C VAL A 146 12.18 -8.08 -6.91
N GLN A 147 11.62 -9.05 -7.58
CA GLN A 147 12.32 -10.13 -8.27
C GLN A 147 12.26 -9.84 -9.77
N VAL A 148 13.39 -9.87 -10.43
CA VAL A 148 13.48 -9.63 -11.88
C VAL A 148 14.07 -10.83 -12.55
N GLU A 149 13.34 -11.44 -13.47
CA GLU A 149 13.73 -12.62 -14.22
C GLU A 149 13.99 -12.23 -15.67
N VAL A 150 15.24 -12.19 -16.07
CA VAL A 150 15.63 -11.87 -17.44
C VAL A 150 16.07 -13.11 -18.19
N PRO A 151 15.38 -13.53 -19.26
CA PRO A 151 15.78 -14.65 -20.09
C PRO A 151 16.90 -14.25 -21.05
N THR A 152 17.81 -15.18 -21.32
CA THR A 152 18.74 -15.06 -22.46
C THR A 152 18.01 -15.42 -23.76
N GLY A 153 18.59 -15.09 -24.92
CA GLY A 153 18.11 -15.57 -26.20
C GLY A 153 18.15 -17.12 -26.29
N TRP A 154 17.43 -17.66 -27.26
CA TRP A 154 17.43 -19.09 -27.57
C TRP A 154 18.86 -19.58 -27.92
N VAL A 155 19.19 -20.81 -27.56
CA VAL A 155 20.51 -21.44 -27.75
C VAL A 155 21.64 -20.69 -27.02
N PRO A 156 21.58 -20.57 -25.68
CA PRO A 156 22.53 -19.78 -24.87
C PRO A 156 23.97 -20.30 -24.91
N ILE A 157 24.19 -21.54 -25.34
CA ILE A 157 25.53 -22.15 -25.41
C ILE A 157 26.41 -21.50 -26.49
N VAL A 158 25.80 -21.04 -27.58
CA VAL A 158 26.52 -20.45 -28.71
C VAL A 158 26.91 -18.99 -28.47
N ARG A 159 26.24 -18.31 -27.52
CA ARG A 159 26.38 -16.89 -27.24
C ARG A 159 26.68 -16.62 -25.76
N GLY A 160 27.83 -17.07 -25.27
CA GLY A 160 28.22 -16.92 -23.85
C GLY A 160 28.18 -15.50 -23.29
N ASP A 161 28.41 -14.48 -24.13
CA ASP A 161 28.34 -13.06 -23.75
C ASP A 161 26.92 -12.59 -23.37
N GLN A 162 25.89 -13.23 -23.88
CA GLN A 162 24.48 -12.89 -23.54
C GLN A 162 24.11 -13.25 -22.09
N SER A 163 24.73 -14.24 -21.50
CA SER A 163 24.47 -14.61 -20.11
C SER A 163 24.91 -13.53 -19.12
N ALA A 164 26.09 -12.95 -19.34
CA ALA A 164 26.58 -11.85 -18.50
C ALA A 164 25.73 -10.58 -18.68
N LYS A 165 25.29 -10.30 -19.90
CA LYS A 165 24.41 -9.15 -20.19
C LYS A 165 23.04 -9.33 -19.52
N ALA A 166 22.42 -10.49 -19.64
CA ALA A 166 21.12 -10.77 -19.00
C ALA A 166 21.20 -10.71 -17.48
N ALA A 167 22.30 -11.22 -16.89
CA ALA A 167 22.52 -11.14 -15.44
C ALA A 167 22.67 -9.69 -14.95
N ARG A 168 23.42 -8.85 -15.66
CA ARG A 168 23.54 -7.42 -15.34
C ARG A 168 22.21 -6.70 -15.51
N LEU A 169 21.55 -6.91 -16.65
CA LEU A 169 20.27 -6.29 -16.94
C LEU A 169 19.22 -6.64 -15.87
N ALA A 170 19.21 -7.86 -15.35
CA ALA A 170 18.30 -8.23 -14.27
C ALA A 170 18.54 -7.40 -12.99
N ALA A 171 19.80 -7.18 -12.63
CA ALA A 171 20.15 -6.35 -11.47
C ALA A 171 19.82 -4.87 -11.72
N ASP A 172 20.15 -4.36 -12.91
CA ASP A 172 19.89 -2.97 -13.29
C ASP A 172 18.40 -2.64 -13.30
N ILE A 173 17.57 -3.52 -13.87
CA ILE A 173 16.10 -3.39 -13.86
C ILE A 173 15.58 -3.39 -12.41
N GLY A 174 16.07 -4.30 -11.55
CA GLY A 174 15.62 -4.39 -10.16
C GLY A 174 15.92 -3.12 -9.38
N ASN A 175 17.13 -2.60 -9.50
CA ASN A 175 17.55 -1.38 -8.83
C ASN A 175 16.84 -0.15 -9.40
N GLU A 176 16.67 -0.08 -10.73
CA GLU A 176 15.99 1.05 -11.36
C GLU A 176 14.50 1.05 -11.02
N ALA A 177 13.85 -0.11 -10.97
CA ALA A 177 12.45 -0.20 -10.56
C ALA A 177 12.21 0.37 -9.15
N VAL A 178 13.11 0.09 -8.20
CA VAL A 178 13.04 0.64 -6.84
C VAL A 178 13.35 2.14 -6.84
N ARG A 179 14.31 2.61 -7.64
CA ARG A 179 14.60 4.06 -7.79
C ARG A 179 13.40 4.82 -8.37
N GLN A 180 12.79 4.30 -9.44
CA GLN A 180 11.61 4.91 -10.07
C GLN A 180 10.39 4.89 -9.13
N LEU A 181 10.19 3.80 -8.39
CA LEU A 181 9.18 3.75 -7.34
C LEU A 181 9.37 4.88 -6.33
N ASN A 182 10.60 5.02 -5.79
CA ASN A 182 10.89 6.07 -4.80
C ASN A 182 10.68 7.47 -5.38
N ARG A 183 11.11 7.72 -6.63
CA ARG A 183 10.89 8.99 -7.35
C ARG A 183 9.41 9.32 -7.46
N VAL A 184 8.60 8.39 -7.97
CA VAL A 184 7.14 8.59 -8.15
C VAL A 184 6.44 8.83 -6.81
N LEU A 185 6.84 8.11 -5.76
CA LEU A 185 6.25 8.29 -4.42
C LEU A 185 6.67 9.63 -3.80
N GLN A 186 7.92 10.06 -3.96
CA GLN A 186 8.40 11.37 -3.51
C GLN A 186 7.69 12.52 -4.23
N GLU A 187 7.57 12.45 -5.56
CA GLU A 187 6.86 13.46 -6.36
C GLU A 187 5.39 13.59 -5.95
N ARG A 188 4.70 12.46 -5.77
CA ARG A 188 3.31 12.46 -5.30
C ARG A 188 3.18 13.02 -3.90
N ARG A 189 4.09 12.66 -2.99
CA ARG A 189 4.11 13.17 -1.62
C ARG A 189 4.37 14.66 -1.58
N ALA A 190 5.39 15.14 -2.29
CA ALA A 190 5.71 16.56 -2.38
C ALA A 190 4.56 17.36 -2.97
N SER A 191 3.90 16.85 -4.02
CA SER A 191 2.72 17.47 -4.61
C SER A 191 1.55 17.51 -3.63
N SER A 192 1.27 16.42 -2.91
CA SER A 192 0.21 16.36 -1.90
C SER A 192 0.47 17.32 -0.73
N ALA A 193 1.70 17.35 -0.22
CA ALA A 193 2.11 18.23 0.88
C ALA A 193 1.99 19.71 0.46
N ARG A 194 2.40 20.06 -0.76
CA ARG A 194 2.25 21.39 -1.33
C ARG A 194 0.79 21.79 -1.43
N ASN A 195 -0.07 20.95 -2.01
CA ASN A 195 -1.49 21.24 -2.14
C ASN A 195 -2.15 21.44 -0.76
N SER A 196 -1.78 20.60 0.22
CA SER A 196 -2.28 20.75 1.59
C SER A 196 -1.82 22.06 2.23
N ARG A 197 -0.56 22.46 2.05
CA ARG A 197 -0.04 23.73 2.55
C ARG A 197 -0.75 24.93 1.91
N GLU A 198 -0.92 24.92 0.60
CA GLU A 198 -1.61 26.02 -0.13
C GLU A 198 -3.08 26.16 0.29
N TYR A 199 -3.77 25.04 0.46
CA TYR A 199 -5.13 25.03 0.98
C TYR A 199 -5.20 25.61 2.41
N LEU A 200 -4.32 25.12 3.31
CA LEU A 200 -4.28 25.58 4.69
C LEU A 200 -3.87 27.05 4.81
N GLU A 201 -2.99 27.54 3.95
CA GLU A 201 -2.59 28.95 3.89
C GLU A 201 -3.78 29.84 3.52
N ALA A 202 -4.55 29.46 2.51
CA ALA A 202 -5.74 30.19 2.10
C ALA A 202 -6.83 30.18 3.19
N GLU A 203 -7.03 29.03 3.85
CA GLU A 203 -8.03 28.92 4.92
C GLU A 203 -7.59 29.64 6.21
N LEU A 204 -6.29 29.65 6.51
CA LEU A 204 -5.72 30.40 7.63
C LEU A 204 -5.94 31.90 7.46
N GLU A 205 -5.69 32.44 6.26
CA GLU A 205 -5.90 33.88 5.98
C GLU A 205 -7.38 34.24 6.08
N LYS A 206 -8.27 33.41 5.54
CA LYS A 206 -9.71 33.62 5.65
C LYS A 206 -10.17 33.60 7.11
N ASN A 207 -9.69 32.63 7.90
CA ASN A 207 -10.04 32.51 9.31
C ASN A 207 -9.45 33.68 10.14
N ARG A 208 -8.25 34.19 9.81
CA ARG A 208 -7.64 35.34 10.46
C ARG A 208 -8.58 36.54 10.41
N VAL A 209 -9.16 36.83 9.24
CA VAL A 209 -10.12 37.91 9.07
C VAL A 209 -11.38 37.68 9.93
N GLN A 210 -11.91 36.47 9.96
CA GLN A 210 -13.08 36.12 10.76
C GLN A 210 -12.79 36.24 12.27
N MET A 211 -11.62 35.83 12.72
CA MET A 211 -11.17 35.98 14.10
C MET A 211 -11.08 37.47 14.52
N GLU A 212 -10.48 38.30 13.69
CA GLU A 212 -10.41 39.76 13.94
C GLU A 212 -11.81 40.38 14.03
N LEU A 213 -12.70 40.06 13.09
CA LEU A 213 -14.08 40.55 13.11
C LEU A 213 -14.86 40.09 14.35
N ALA A 214 -14.70 38.83 14.76
CA ALA A 214 -15.34 38.30 15.96
C ALA A 214 -14.82 38.99 17.23
N ALA A 215 -13.49 39.16 17.32
CA ALA A 215 -12.84 39.85 18.44
C ALA A 215 -13.29 41.30 18.55
N ASP A 216 -13.29 42.03 17.43
CA ASP A 216 -13.75 43.43 17.38
C ASP A 216 -15.23 43.57 17.77
N SER A 217 -16.06 42.62 17.29
CA SER A 217 -17.49 42.58 17.63
C SER A 217 -17.69 42.34 19.14
N LEU A 218 -16.92 41.46 19.78
CA LEU A 218 -16.95 41.22 21.22
C LEU A 218 -16.52 42.46 22.00
N VAL A 219 -15.38 43.08 21.64
CA VAL A 219 -14.87 44.30 22.27
C VAL A 219 -15.85 45.47 22.14
N ALA A 220 -16.45 45.65 20.97
CA ALA A 220 -17.45 46.72 20.74
C ALA A 220 -18.72 46.47 21.57
N PHE A 221 -19.13 45.23 21.80
CA PHE A 221 -20.25 44.88 22.67
C PHE A 221 -19.93 45.17 24.14
N GLN A 222 -18.78 44.72 24.62
CA GLN A 222 -18.32 44.94 25.98
C GLN A 222 -18.21 46.42 26.33
N LYS A 223 -17.69 47.26 25.41
CA LYS A 223 -17.60 48.70 25.58
C LYS A 223 -18.98 49.38 25.68
N ARG A 224 -19.98 48.90 24.92
CA ARG A 224 -21.35 49.46 24.95
C ARG A 224 -22.14 49.13 26.19
N HIS A 225 -21.90 47.96 26.78
CA HIS A 225 -22.71 47.44 27.88
C HIS A 225 -22.00 47.41 29.23
N ALA A 226 -20.82 48.04 29.38
CA ALA A 226 -20.05 48.22 30.60
C ALA A 226 -20.03 46.94 31.49
N THR A 227 -19.16 46.00 31.12
CA THR A 227 -18.71 44.85 31.95
C THR A 227 -19.82 44.01 32.62
N LEU A 228 -20.30 43.04 31.91
CA LEU A 228 -20.94 41.89 32.55
C LEU A 228 -19.86 40.82 32.78
N SER A 229 -19.59 40.48 34.07
CA SER A 229 -18.80 39.29 34.37
C SER A 229 -19.61 38.06 33.99
N ILE A 230 -19.05 37.29 33.08
CA ILE A 230 -19.64 36.00 32.68
C ILE A 230 -19.47 35.04 33.83
N GLU A 231 -20.56 34.41 34.27
CA GLU A 231 -20.50 33.35 35.27
C GLU A 231 -19.62 32.17 34.78
N GLU A 232 -19.01 31.42 35.70
CA GLU A 232 -18.13 30.25 35.38
C GLU A 232 -18.84 29.22 34.47
N GLN A 233 -20.16 29.06 34.58
CA GLN A 233 -20.95 28.17 33.73
C GLN A 233 -20.94 28.56 32.25
N ALA A 234 -21.04 29.86 31.96
CA ALA A 234 -20.97 30.36 30.59
C ALA A 234 -19.60 30.05 29.95
N LYS A 235 -18.53 30.18 30.73
CA LYS A 235 -17.16 29.89 30.31
C LYS A 235 -16.98 28.40 29.94
N VAL A 236 -17.50 27.48 30.76
CA VAL A 236 -17.43 26.03 30.51
C VAL A 236 -18.18 25.66 29.22
N THR A 237 -19.38 26.25 29.01
CA THR A 237 -20.16 26.02 27.80
C THR A 237 -19.44 26.52 26.54
N VAL A 238 -18.82 27.71 26.59
CA VAL A 238 -18.04 28.28 25.48
C VAL A 238 -16.86 27.34 25.16
N GLN A 239 -16.15 26.88 26.19
CA GLN A 239 -14.99 26.02 26.01
C GLN A 239 -15.38 24.66 25.36
N MET A 240 -16.51 24.07 25.78
CA MET A 240 -17.04 22.84 25.23
C MET A 240 -17.41 22.99 23.75
N LEU A 241 -18.10 24.07 23.40
CA LEU A 241 -18.48 24.39 22.02
C LEU A 241 -17.23 24.68 21.17
N GLY A 242 -16.21 25.37 21.71
CA GLY A 242 -14.94 25.59 21.03
C GLY A 242 -14.22 24.30 20.69
N THR A 243 -14.17 23.36 21.63
CA THR A 243 -13.58 22.03 21.40
C THR A 243 -14.30 21.26 20.28
N LEU A 244 -15.63 21.27 20.30
CA LEU A 244 -16.44 20.58 19.31
C LEU A 244 -16.27 21.18 17.91
N GLN A 245 -16.21 22.52 17.82
CA GLN A 245 -15.93 23.21 16.55
C GLN A 245 -14.55 22.88 16.01
N GLY A 246 -13.53 22.80 16.88
CA GLY A 246 -12.20 22.37 16.49
C GLY A 246 -12.20 20.96 15.86
N GLN A 247 -13.00 20.04 16.43
CA GLN A 247 -13.17 18.70 15.86
C GLN A 247 -13.85 18.71 14.49
N ILE A 248 -14.87 19.57 14.31
CA ILE A 248 -15.56 19.75 13.02
C ILE A 248 -14.57 20.21 11.95
N VAL A 249 -13.81 21.27 12.23
CA VAL A 249 -12.82 21.82 11.29
C VAL A 249 -11.74 20.77 10.95
N ALA A 250 -11.27 20.02 11.95
CA ALA A 250 -10.33 18.94 11.71
C ALA A 250 -10.88 17.88 10.74
N LYS A 251 -12.17 17.53 10.90
CA LYS A 251 -12.83 16.56 10.02
C LYS A 251 -13.14 17.11 8.63
N GLU A 252 -13.41 18.41 8.50
CA GLU A 252 -13.55 19.08 7.21
C GLU A 252 -12.24 19.05 6.42
N ILE A 253 -11.11 19.34 7.08
CA ILE A 253 -9.79 19.25 6.47
C ILE A 253 -9.48 17.79 6.05
N GLU A 254 -9.77 16.82 6.92
CA GLU A 254 -9.59 15.39 6.60
C GLU A 254 -10.42 14.97 5.39
N LEU A 255 -11.69 15.43 5.30
CA LEU A 255 -12.58 15.15 4.18
C LEU A 255 -12.05 15.71 2.86
N ASP A 256 -11.54 16.94 2.88
CA ASP A 256 -10.95 17.58 1.71
C ASP A 256 -9.68 16.86 1.23
N VAL A 257 -8.80 16.48 2.16
CA VAL A 257 -7.59 15.71 1.84
C VAL A 257 -7.94 14.35 1.23
N VAL A 258 -8.91 13.63 1.83
CA VAL A 258 -9.38 12.35 1.29
C VAL A 258 -10.07 12.54 -0.07
N GLY A 259 -10.84 13.61 -0.24
CA GLY A 259 -11.51 13.94 -1.50
C GLY A 259 -10.57 14.25 -2.66
N GLN A 260 -9.35 14.73 -2.39
CA GLN A 260 -8.32 14.94 -3.42
C GLN A 260 -7.67 13.64 -3.89
N THR A 261 -7.67 12.60 -3.04
CA THR A 261 -6.96 11.32 -3.30
C THR A 261 -7.90 10.16 -3.62
N ARG A 262 -9.18 10.25 -3.26
CA ARG A 262 -10.19 9.18 -3.36
C ARG A 262 -11.46 9.68 -4.05
N THR A 263 -12.20 8.74 -4.61
CA THR A 263 -13.53 9.04 -5.16
C THR A 263 -14.57 9.23 -4.05
N PRO A 264 -15.60 10.08 -4.25
CA PRO A 264 -16.66 10.28 -3.26
C PRO A 264 -17.43 9.01 -2.86
N SER A 265 -17.35 7.95 -3.68
CA SER A 265 -17.96 6.63 -3.39
C SER A 265 -17.07 5.71 -2.56
N SER A 266 -15.84 6.09 -2.25
CA SER A 266 -14.94 5.25 -1.45
C SER A 266 -15.45 5.14 -0.01
N TYR A 267 -15.24 3.96 0.60
CA TYR A 267 -15.60 3.72 2.00
C TYR A 267 -14.99 4.75 2.96
N GLU A 268 -13.75 5.13 2.70
CA GLU A 268 -13.00 6.10 3.52
C GLU A 268 -13.63 7.50 3.47
N TYR A 269 -13.97 7.99 2.27
CA TYR A 269 -14.65 9.28 2.10
C TYR A 269 -16.02 9.29 2.79
N GLN A 270 -16.83 8.23 2.61
CA GLN A 270 -18.15 8.12 3.22
C GLN A 270 -18.08 8.05 4.74
N ARG A 271 -17.09 7.36 5.31
CA ARG A 271 -16.87 7.31 6.75
C ARG A 271 -16.58 8.69 7.33
N VAL A 272 -15.59 9.40 6.79
CA VAL A 272 -15.21 10.74 7.28
C VAL A 272 -16.39 11.71 7.16
N ARG A 273 -17.15 11.64 6.07
CA ARG A 273 -18.34 12.44 5.86
C ARG A 273 -19.41 12.17 6.94
N THR A 274 -19.71 10.93 7.23
CA THR A 274 -20.70 10.56 8.27
C THR A 274 -20.27 11.02 9.66
N GLU A 275 -18.99 10.90 9.98
CA GLU A 275 -18.43 11.39 11.24
C GLU A 275 -18.55 12.93 11.34
N LEU A 276 -18.29 13.65 10.26
CA LEU A 276 -18.44 15.10 10.19
C LEU A 276 -19.92 15.51 10.38
N GLU A 277 -20.84 14.87 9.70
CA GLU A 277 -22.27 15.12 9.84
C GLU A 277 -22.73 14.91 11.31
N ALA A 278 -22.31 13.83 11.96
CA ALA A 278 -22.61 13.54 13.35
C ALA A 278 -22.05 14.61 14.33
N LEU A 279 -20.86 15.12 14.08
CA LEU A 279 -20.28 16.23 14.88
C LEU A 279 -21.04 17.54 14.69
N LYS A 280 -21.46 17.85 13.46
CA LYS A 280 -22.27 19.04 13.13
C LYS A 280 -23.65 18.97 13.80
N ASP A 281 -24.28 17.83 13.80
CA ASP A 281 -25.57 17.61 14.46
C ASP A 281 -25.45 17.81 15.97
N ARG A 282 -24.43 17.23 16.60
CA ARG A 282 -24.16 17.40 18.03
C ARG A 282 -23.86 18.85 18.42
N TYR A 283 -23.12 19.55 17.57
CA TYR A 283 -22.88 21.00 17.74
C TYR A 283 -24.19 21.81 17.66
N ALA A 284 -25.02 21.49 16.69
CA ALA A 284 -26.32 22.15 16.51
C ALA A 284 -27.32 21.88 17.67
N GLU A 285 -27.28 20.66 18.26
CA GLU A 285 -28.06 20.31 19.45
C GLU A 285 -27.65 21.13 20.67
N LEU A 286 -26.34 21.24 20.92
CA LEU A 286 -25.80 22.07 22.01
C LEU A 286 -26.12 23.57 21.85
N LEU A 287 -26.19 24.05 20.60
CA LEU A 287 -26.58 25.42 20.29
C LEU A 287 -28.05 25.70 20.58
N ARG A 288 -28.95 24.72 20.32
CA ARG A 288 -30.38 24.87 20.54
C ARG A 288 -30.78 24.76 22.01
N GLY A 289 -29.83 24.34 22.90
CA GLY A 289 -30.11 24.14 24.31
C GLY A 289 -31.05 22.96 24.57
N GLU A 290 -31.26 22.08 23.57
CA GLU A 290 -31.99 20.84 23.78
C GLU A 290 -31.08 19.88 24.55
N PRO A 291 -31.54 19.32 25.70
CA PRO A 291 -30.75 18.32 26.40
C PRO A 291 -30.57 17.13 25.46
N ALA A 292 -29.31 16.77 25.22
CA ALA A 292 -29.00 15.53 24.47
C ALA A 292 -29.78 14.37 25.05
N GLN A 293 -30.74 13.85 24.33
CA GLN A 293 -31.83 12.98 24.78
C GLN A 293 -31.38 11.60 25.30
N LYS A 294 -30.08 11.38 25.60
CA LYS A 294 -29.54 10.11 26.14
C LYS A 294 -28.33 10.20 27.06
N ILE A 295 -28.00 11.36 27.60
CA ILE A 295 -27.12 11.37 28.76
C ILE A 295 -28.05 11.31 29.97
N ASP A 296 -27.98 10.22 30.77
CA ASP A 296 -28.81 10.01 31.93
C ASP A 296 -29.02 11.32 32.70
N ALA A 297 -30.26 11.79 32.76
CA ALA A 297 -30.67 13.00 33.45
C ALA A 297 -30.16 13.07 34.91
N ALA A 298 -29.93 11.90 35.53
CA ALA A 298 -29.36 11.73 36.86
C ALA A 298 -27.88 12.20 36.98
N ARG A 299 -27.13 12.32 35.89
CA ARG A 299 -25.73 12.81 35.91
C ARG A 299 -25.60 14.31 35.62
N LEU A 300 -26.64 14.93 35.05
CA LEU A 300 -26.68 16.37 34.78
C LEU A 300 -27.00 17.19 36.04
N ASP A 301 -27.70 16.60 37.00
CA ASP A 301 -28.06 17.23 38.28
C ASP A 301 -26.85 17.46 39.20
N GLU A 302 -25.79 16.65 39.07
CA GLU A 302 -24.53 16.82 39.84
C GLU A 302 -23.59 17.88 39.27
N THR A 303 -23.78 18.34 38.01
CA THR A 303 -22.91 19.32 37.35
C THR A 303 -23.46 20.75 37.38
N GLY A 304 -24.66 20.99 37.92
CA GLY A 304 -25.24 22.32 38.10
C GLY A 304 -25.46 23.08 36.79
N PHE A 305 -25.76 22.38 35.68
CA PHE A 305 -25.92 22.97 34.37
C PHE A 305 -27.30 23.60 34.24
N GLU A 306 -27.44 24.91 34.42
CA GLU A 306 -28.67 25.61 34.08
C GLU A 306 -28.81 25.80 32.56
N PRO A 307 -30.02 25.58 32.00
CA PRO A 307 -30.25 25.81 30.58
C PRO A 307 -29.96 27.26 30.19
N ILE A 308 -29.28 27.48 29.08
CA ILE A 308 -28.90 28.78 28.53
C ILE A 308 -30.11 29.74 28.36
N THR A 309 -31.33 29.20 28.22
CA THR A 309 -32.57 29.91 28.04
C THR A 309 -33.03 30.76 29.25
N SER A 310 -32.41 30.58 30.41
CA SER A 310 -32.75 31.34 31.63
C SER A 310 -31.93 32.62 31.85
N LEU A 311 -30.94 32.89 30.96
CA LEU A 311 -30.09 34.09 31.07
C LEU A 311 -30.74 35.36 30.48
N PRO A 312 -30.51 36.54 31.07
CA PRO A 312 -30.97 37.82 30.47
C PRO A 312 -30.43 38.02 29.04
N ASP A 313 -31.16 38.67 28.16
CA ASP A 313 -30.83 38.88 26.74
C ASP A 313 -29.40 39.41 26.52
N ILE A 314 -28.94 40.34 27.38
CA ILE A 314 -27.59 40.90 27.29
C ILE A 314 -26.52 39.84 27.60
N ALA A 315 -26.74 38.98 28.58
CA ALA A 315 -25.83 37.91 28.93
C ALA A 315 -25.76 36.83 27.83
N MET A 316 -26.92 36.53 27.22
CA MET A 316 -26.99 35.63 26.07
C MET A 316 -26.24 36.15 24.86
N GLU A 317 -26.37 37.46 24.55
CA GLU A 317 -25.64 38.06 23.44
C GLU A 317 -24.12 38.14 23.72
N LEU A 318 -23.72 38.43 24.95
CA LEU A 318 -22.31 38.40 25.37
C LEU A 318 -21.74 36.99 25.23
N LEU A 319 -22.49 35.99 25.71
CA LEU A 319 -22.10 34.57 25.58
C LEU A 319 -21.92 34.16 24.11
N ARG A 320 -22.84 34.57 23.24
CA ARG A 320 -22.75 34.30 21.80
C ARG A 320 -21.48 34.89 21.17
N ARG A 321 -21.15 36.18 21.48
CA ARG A 321 -19.96 36.85 20.93
C ARG A 321 -18.67 36.30 21.50
N THR A 322 -18.64 35.97 22.79
CA THR A 322 -17.49 35.34 23.44
C THR A 322 -17.22 33.97 22.81
N ARG A 323 -18.28 33.18 22.65
CA ARG A 323 -18.17 31.87 21.96
C ARG A 323 -17.64 32.05 20.55
N GLU A 324 -18.18 32.98 19.76
CA GLU A 324 -17.72 33.19 18.39
C GLU A 324 -16.25 33.57 18.32
N ALA A 325 -15.79 34.49 19.19
CA ALA A 325 -14.39 34.89 19.28
C ALA A 325 -13.48 33.68 19.68
N GLU A 326 -13.91 32.89 20.66
CA GLU A 326 -13.16 31.71 21.11
C GLU A 326 -13.10 30.60 20.05
N LEU A 327 -14.21 30.38 19.34
CA LEU A 327 -14.27 29.46 18.20
C LEU A 327 -13.28 29.84 17.11
N GLN A 328 -13.30 31.10 16.67
CA GLN A 328 -12.41 31.56 15.62
C GLN A 328 -10.95 31.52 16.07
N HIS A 329 -10.65 31.78 17.32
CA HIS A 329 -9.32 31.65 17.90
C HIS A 329 -8.85 30.19 17.94
N THR A 330 -9.73 29.29 18.34
CA THR A 330 -9.44 27.85 18.38
C THR A 330 -9.15 27.31 16.97
N VAL A 331 -10.00 27.70 15.98
CA VAL A 331 -9.81 27.34 14.56
C VAL A 331 -8.49 27.90 14.04
N TYR A 332 -8.17 29.17 14.34
CA TYR A 332 -6.91 29.79 13.93
C TYR A 332 -5.69 29.02 14.47
N THR A 333 -5.73 28.64 15.72
CA THR A 333 -4.65 27.88 16.37
C THR A 333 -4.47 26.50 15.74
N LEU A 334 -5.59 25.81 15.44
CA LEU A 334 -5.59 24.53 14.76
C LEU A 334 -5.01 24.65 13.35
N LEU A 335 -5.53 25.58 12.55
CA LEU A 335 -5.07 25.82 11.17
C LEU A 335 -3.59 26.21 11.14
N THR A 336 -3.14 27.03 12.08
CA THR A 336 -1.73 27.41 12.22
C THR A 336 -0.85 26.18 12.47
N THR A 337 -1.26 25.30 13.39
CA THR A 337 -0.54 24.07 13.67
C THR A 337 -0.47 23.16 12.44
N GLN A 338 -1.60 22.97 11.73
CA GLN A 338 -1.67 22.16 10.53
C GLN A 338 -0.83 22.75 9.39
N TYR A 339 -0.86 24.08 9.22
CA TYR A 339 -0.05 24.77 8.22
C TYR A 339 1.46 24.52 8.44
N TYR A 340 1.94 24.66 9.69
CA TYR A 340 3.34 24.41 9.98
C TYR A 340 3.71 22.93 9.80
N GLN A 341 2.80 22.00 10.09
CA GLN A 341 3.02 20.58 9.83
C GLN A 341 3.10 20.29 8.32
N ALA A 342 2.15 20.81 7.53
CA ALA A 342 2.17 20.64 6.07
C ALA A 342 3.43 21.28 5.44
N ARG A 343 3.85 22.45 5.93
CA ARG A 343 5.08 23.11 5.52
C ARG A 343 6.33 22.29 5.86
N LEU A 344 6.34 21.64 7.03
CA LEU A 344 7.43 20.76 7.43
C LEU A 344 7.46 19.50 6.55
N GLU A 345 6.30 18.94 6.22
CA GLU A 345 6.19 17.78 5.33
C GLU A 345 6.62 18.11 3.90
N GLU A 346 6.27 19.29 3.38
CA GLU A 346 6.74 19.75 2.06
C GLU A 346 8.26 19.92 2.04
N ALA A 347 8.84 20.39 3.14
CA ALA A 347 10.30 20.59 3.26
C ALA A 347 11.09 19.29 3.54
N ARG A 348 10.42 18.20 3.87
CA ARG A 348 11.07 16.92 4.12
C ARG A 348 11.46 16.23 2.80
N ASP A 349 12.76 16.10 2.58
CA ASP A 349 13.35 15.33 1.48
C ASP A 349 13.76 13.93 1.96
N THR A 350 12.88 13.25 2.69
CA THR A 350 13.17 11.90 3.18
C THR A 350 12.68 10.86 2.16
N PRO A 351 13.49 9.85 1.83
CA PRO A 351 13.07 8.78 0.94
C PRO A 351 11.85 8.06 1.52
N THR A 352 10.86 7.81 0.67
CA THR A 352 9.64 7.10 1.04
C THR A 352 9.87 5.59 1.15
N VAL A 353 10.93 5.12 0.49
CA VAL A 353 11.34 3.71 0.41
C VAL A 353 12.75 3.60 0.94
N GLU A 354 12.96 2.82 1.97
CA GLU A 354 14.29 2.48 2.50
C GLU A 354 14.78 1.21 1.82
N ILE A 355 15.82 1.34 0.99
CA ILE A 355 16.43 0.19 0.31
C ILE A 355 17.24 -0.58 1.35
N LEU A 356 16.84 -1.85 1.57
CA LEU A 356 17.54 -2.73 2.49
C LEU A 356 18.66 -3.49 1.76
N ASP A 357 18.32 -4.07 0.61
CA ASP A 357 19.29 -4.77 -0.24
C ASP A 357 19.09 -4.35 -1.69
N GLU A 358 20.15 -3.90 -2.31
CA GLU A 358 20.19 -3.68 -3.77
C GLU A 358 20.26 -5.00 -4.53
N ALA A 359 19.70 -5.02 -5.73
CA ALA A 359 19.83 -6.17 -6.61
C ALA A 359 21.29 -6.32 -7.05
N ILE A 360 21.87 -7.46 -6.75
CA ILE A 360 23.22 -7.83 -7.17
C ILE A 360 23.17 -8.69 -8.43
N VAL A 361 24.21 -8.60 -9.24
CA VAL A 361 24.35 -9.44 -10.46
C VAL A 361 24.41 -10.89 -10.06
N PRO A 362 23.46 -11.74 -10.51
CA PRO A 362 23.40 -13.14 -10.12
C PRO A 362 24.62 -13.91 -10.68
N LEU A 363 25.30 -14.66 -9.82
CA LEU A 363 26.45 -15.49 -10.19
C LEU A 363 26.07 -16.75 -10.99
N GLY A 364 24.82 -17.13 -10.95
CA GLY A 364 24.31 -18.33 -11.62
C GLY A 364 22.92 -18.16 -12.18
N LYS A 365 22.54 -19.02 -13.11
CA LYS A 365 21.17 -19.06 -13.65
C LYS A 365 20.19 -19.63 -12.62
N SER A 366 18.99 -19.06 -12.56
CA SER A 366 17.88 -19.52 -11.74
C SER A 366 17.14 -20.69 -12.41
N SER A 367 16.95 -20.62 -13.72
CA SER A 367 16.19 -21.62 -14.51
C SER A 367 16.83 -21.81 -15.91
N PRO A 368 16.64 -22.98 -16.55
CA PRO A 368 16.10 -24.23 -16.05
C PRO A 368 17.12 -25.02 -15.21
N GLN A 369 16.62 -25.79 -14.25
CA GLN A 369 17.44 -26.74 -13.45
C GLN A 369 17.72 -27.99 -14.27
N ARG A 370 18.64 -27.90 -15.21
CA ARG A 370 18.94 -28.95 -16.20
C ARG A 370 19.22 -30.31 -15.57
N LYS A 371 19.95 -30.36 -14.43
CA LYS A 371 20.24 -31.60 -13.70
C LYS A 371 18.95 -32.29 -13.24
N LEU A 372 17.99 -31.53 -12.72
CA LEU A 372 16.72 -32.05 -12.24
C LEU A 372 15.85 -32.55 -13.40
N ILE A 373 15.81 -31.84 -14.52
CA ILE A 373 15.08 -32.26 -15.73
C ILE A 373 15.60 -33.57 -16.25
N VAL A 374 16.93 -33.77 -16.36
CA VAL A 374 17.55 -35.00 -16.84
C VAL A 374 17.25 -36.16 -15.91
N VAL A 375 17.38 -35.95 -14.59
CA VAL A 375 17.08 -37.00 -13.58
C VAL A 375 15.62 -37.41 -13.62
N LEU A 376 14.69 -36.44 -13.65
CA LEU A 376 13.26 -36.74 -13.71
C LEU A 376 12.88 -37.44 -15.03
N SER A 377 13.47 -36.99 -16.15
CA SER A 377 13.24 -37.66 -17.46
C SER A 377 13.79 -39.07 -17.51
N PHE A 378 14.94 -39.34 -16.87
CA PHE A 378 15.49 -40.70 -16.73
C PHE A 378 14.58 -41.57 -15.90
N LEU A 379 14.13 -41.09 -14.73
CA LEU A 379 13.23 -41.86 -13.85
C LEU A 379 11.87 -42.11 -14.51
N GLY A 380 11.29 -41.08 -15.13
CA GLY A 380 10.04 -41.21 -15.89
C GLY A 380 10.16 -42.17 -17.07
N GLY A 381 11.28 -42.11 -17.81
CA GLY A 381 11.62 -43.05 -18.88
C GLY A 381 11.78 -44.49 -18.38
N ALA A 382 12.39 -44.68 -17.20
CA ALA A 382 12.53 -45.99 -16.59
C ALA A 382 11.17 -46.57 -16.17
N VAL A 383 10.29 -45.74 -15.58
CA VAL A 383 8.93 -46.17 -15.20
C VAL A 383 8.12 -46.56 -16.44
N LEU A 384 8.12 -45.73 -17.48
CA LEU A 384 7.39 -45.99 -18.73
C LEU A 384 7.93 -47.22 -19.45
N ALA A 385 9.27 -47.40 -19.55
CA ALA A 385 9.88 -48.55 -20.14
C ALA A 385 9.56 -49.84 -19.35
N SER A 386 9.56 -49.78 -18.03
CA SER A 386 9.18 -50.91 -17.14
C SER A 386 7.70 -51.27 -17.34
N ALA A 387 6.80 -50.29 -17.36
CA ALA A 387 5.38 -50.51 -17.59
C ALA A 387 5.11 -51.13 -18.96
N TRP A 388 5.81 -50.62 -20.00
CA TRP A 388 5.70 -51.18 -21.36
C TRP A 388 6.16 -52.63 -21.46
N GLU A 389 7.29 -52.99 -20.84
CA GLU A 389 7.79 -54.35 -20.82
C GLU A 389 6.86 -55.32 -20.04
N LEU A 390 6.25 -54.86 -18.96
CA LEU A 390 5.26 -55.62 -18.20
C LEU A 390 3.96 -55.83 -19.00
N LEU A 391 3.46 -54.79 -19.69
CA LEU A 391 2.26 -54.90 -20.53
C LEU A 391 2.47 -55.80 -21.73
N ARG A 392 3.64 -55.77 -22.36
CA ARG A 392 3.99 -56.58 -23.51
C ARG A 392 4.15 -58.06 -23.21
N HIS A 393 4.47 -58.36 -21.94
CA HIS A 393 4.77 -59.73 -21.45
C HIS A 393 3.73 -60.23 -20.44
N ARG A 394 2.54 -59.61 -20.39
CA ARG A 394 1.43 -60.28 -19.70
C ARG A 394 1.21 -61.63 -20.38
N PRO A 395 1.39 -62.75 -19.65
CA PRO A 395 1.03 -64.04 -20.22
C PRO A 395 -0.46 -64.03 -20.55
N ALA A 396 -0.81 -64.49 -21.74
CA ALA A 396 -2.21 -64.66 -22.17
C ALA A 396 -2.84 -65.81 -21.37
N THR A 397 -3.01 -65.62 -20.05
CA THR A 397 -3.71 -66.55 -19.16
C THR A 397 -4.95 -65.85 -18.64
N ALA A 398 -5.99 -65.78 -19.49
CA ALA A 398 -7.39 -65.72 -19.12
C ALA A 398 -8.24 -65.90 -20.36
N ARG A 399 -8.41 -67.10 -20.78
CA ARG A 399 -9.63 -67.60 -21.44
C ARG A 399 -9.99 -68.92 -20.83
#